data_3cf1ed78921f8556be1a143eccd60e15
#
_entry.id   3cf1ed78921f8556be1a143eccd60e15
#
_cell.length_a   1.000
_cell.length_b   1.000
_cell.length_c   1.000
_cell.angle_alpha   90.00
_cell.angle_beta   90.00
_cell.angle_gamma   90.00
#
_symmetry.space_group_name_H-M   'P 1'
#
loop_
_entity.id
_entity.type
_entity.pdbx_description
1 polymer ?
#
loop_
_entity_poly.entity_id
_entity_poly.type
_entity_poly.pdbx_seq_one_letter_code
_entity_poly.pdbx_strand_id
1 'polypeptide(L)'
;MPVIETTLIEGYDAQTKARLMKGMARVVRSVMAAPPEGVVTVIREVAASSYARGGVSRVPGPPLPPAVEVVSAFVQAVAAGDRDRAASFLAPDFSAADRTGRPIGLDDLLAAGRRSHSRFDEALGDEAVTVFAQGTAEGAAAGFIERYTFSGALIAAYACWGGD
;
A
#
# COMPACT_ATOMS: atom_id res chain seq x y z
N MET A 1 -12.57 -2.02 26.46
CA MET A 1 -12.37 -2.84 25.25
C MET A 1 -13.10 -2.13 24.11
N PRO A 2 -12.40 -1.51 23.17
CA PRO A 2 -13.05 -0.83 22.06
C PRO A 2 -13.68 -1.84 21.08
N VAL A 3 -14.88 -1.48 20.59
CA VAL A 3 -15.62 -2.25 19.56
C VAL A 3 -15.83 -1.35 18.36
N ILE A 4 -15.50 -1.85 17.18
CA ILE A 4 -15.72 -1.16 15.91
C ILE A 4 -16.72 -1.96 15.10
N GLU A 5 -17.82 -1.34 14.74
CA GLU A 5 -18.80 -1.93 13.82
C GLU A 5 -18.74 -1.24 12.47
N THR A 6 -18.73 -2.01 11.40
CA THR A 6 -18.73 -1.51 10.02
C THR A 6 -19.81 -2.23 9.23
N THR A 7 -20.62 -1.49 8.48
CA THR A 7 -21.57 -2.06 7.55
C THR A 7 -21.00 -2.01 6.13
N LEU A 8 -20.99 -3.14 5.46
CA LEU A 8 -20.57 -3.29 4.05
C LEU A 8 -21.73 -3.81 3.20
N ILE A 9 -21.73 -3.45 1.93
CA ILE A 9 -22.51 -4.18 0.92
C ILE A 9 -21.84 -5.55 0.74
N GLU A 10 -22.61 -6.64 0.73
CA GLU A 10 -22.09 -8.00 0.48
C GLU A 10 -21.38 -8.10 -0.88
N GLY A 11 -20.38 -8.99 -0.97
CA GLY A 11 -19.64 -9.26 -2.20
C GLY A 11 -18.12 -9.13 -2.08
N TYR A 12 -17.60 -8.63 -0.97
CA TYR A 12 -16.16 -8.69 -0.68
C TYR A 12 -15.77 -10.09 -0.18
N ASP A 13 -14.61 -10.58 -0.63
CA ASP A 13 -14.06 -11.85 -0.18
C ASP A 13 -13.57 -11.79 1.28
N ALA A 14 -13.27 -12.96 1.83
CA ALA A 14 -12.81 -13.10 3.21
C ALA A 14 -11.46 -12.38 3.45
N GLN A 15 -10.56 -12.36 2.46
CA GLN A 15 -9.26 -11.73 2.55
C GLN A 15 -9.40 -10.20 2.65
N THR A 16 -10.23 -9.61 1.79
CA THR A 16 -10.52 -8.17 1.81
C THR A 16 -11.15 -7.76 3.14
N LYS A 17 -12.11 -8.52 3.64
CA LYS A 17 -12.73 -8.28 4.97
C LYS A 17 -11.71 -8.38 6.10
N ALA A 18 -10.85 -9.39 6.08
CA ALA A 18 -9.79 -9.55 7.09
C ALA A 18 -8.79 -8.38 7.06
N ARG A 19 -8.40 -7.90 5.88
CA ARG A 19 -7.55 -6.71 5.73
C ARG A 19 -8.21 -5.46 6.32
N LEU A 20 -9.49 -5.26 6.04
CA LEU A 20 -10.25 -4.13 6.58
C LEU A 20 -10.32 -4.18 8.11
N MET A 21 -10.68 -5.32 8.71
CA MET A 21 -10.72 -5.51 10.16
C MET A 21 -9.36 -5.24 10.81
N LYS A 22 -8.27 -5.74 10.20
CA LYS A 22 -6.90 -5.51 10.68
C LYS A 22 -6.51 -4.03 10.59
N GLY A 23 -6.89 -3.34 9.52
CA GLY A 23 -6.68 -1.89 9.35
C GLY A 23 -7.39 -1.08 10.42
N MET A 24 -8.68 -1.34 10.65
CA MET A 24 -9.48 -0.68 11.69
C MET A 24 -8.90 -0.89 13.10
N ALA A 25 -8.48 -2.11 13.43
CA ALA A 25 -7.85 -2.40 14.72
C ALA A 25 -6.52 -1.63 14.89
N ARG A 26 -5.72 -1.48 13.83
CA ARG A 26 -4.48 -0.68 13.86
C ARG A 26 -4.77 0.80 14.14
N VAL A 27 -5.77 1.38 13.46
CA VAL A 27 -6.17 2.78 13.68
C VAL A 27 -6.57 3.01 15.14
N VAL A 28 -7.41 2.13 15.71
CA VAL A 28 -7.78 2.27 17.13
C VAL A 28 -6.56 2.22 18.04
N ARG A 29 -5.65 1.29 17.79
CA ARG A 29 -4.43 1.14 18.60
C ARG A 29 -3.43 2.28 18.44
N SER A 30 -3.49 3.06 17.38
CA SER A 30 -2.66 4.26 17.22
C SER A 30 -3.15 5.43 18.07
N VAL A 31 -4.41 5.39 18.52
CA VAL A 31 -5.06 6.45 19.30
C VAL A 31 -5.32 6.02 20.74
N MET A 32 -5.57 4.75 20.97
CA MET A 32 -5.96 4.19 22.27
C MET A 32 -4.96 3.13 22.72
N ALA A 33 -4.57 3.17 23.99
CA ALA A 33 -3.74 2.13 24.61
C ALA A 33 -4.57 0.84 24.79
N ALA A 34 -4.67 0.04 23.74
CA ALA A 34 -5.34 -1.26 23.74
C ALA A 34 -4.39 -2.35 23.26
N PRO A 35 -4.34 -3.52 23.93
CA PRO A 35 -3.59 -4.66 23.43
C PRO A 35 -4.23 -5.18 22.12
N PRO A 36 -3.48 -5.89 21.25
CA PRO A 36 -4.00 -6.37 19.97
C PRO A 36 -5.29 -7.16 20.08
N GLU A 37 -5.38 -8.05 21.06
CA GLU A 37 -6.52 -8.91 21.37
C GLU A 37 -7.67 -8.16 22.04
N GLY A 38 -7.45 -6.94 22.48
CA GLY A 38 -8.46 -6.11 23.17
C GLY A 38 -9.35 -5.30 22.25
N VAL A 39 -9.08 -5.29 20.93
CA VAL A 39 -9.88 -4.56 19.94
C VAL A 39 -10.81 -5.52 19.21
N VAL A 40 -12.11 -5.34 19.36
CA VAL A 40 -13.12 -6.12 18.63
C VAL A 40 -13.53 -5.37 17.37
N THR A 41 -13.49 -6.05 16.23
CA THR A 41 -13.99 -5.53 14.95
C THR A 41 -15.10 -6.43 14.44
N VAL A 42 -16.21 -5.82 14.04
CA VAL A 42 -17.39 -6.50 13.51
C VAL A 42 -17.72 -5.93 12.14
N ILE A 43 -17.94 -6.78 11.16
CA ILE A 43 -18.47 -6.42 9.86
C ILE A 43 -19.90 -6.98 9.76
N ARG A 44 -20.85 -6.09 9.45
CA ARG A 44 -22.22 -6.46 9.08
C ARG A 44 -22.36 -6.31 7.58
N GLU A 45 -22.70 -7.39 6.89
CA GLU A 45 -22.96 -7.35 5.46
C GLU A 45 -24.48 -7.14 5.22
N VAL A 46 -24.79 -6.28 4.25
CA VAL A 46 -26.14 -6.03 3.80
C VAL A 46 -26.25 -6.34 2.31
N ALA A 47 -27.36 -6.95 1.89
CA ALA A 47 -27.61 -7.22 0.49
C ALA A 47 -27.59 -5.92 -0.34
N ALA A 48 -27.07 -5.98 -1.56
CA ALA A 48 -27.05 -4.82 -2.47
C ALA A 48 -28.45 -4.24 -2.69
N SER A 49 -29.48 -5.08 -2.68
CA SER A 49 -30.90 -4.67 -2.76
C SER A 49 -31.38 -3.89 -1.54
N SER A 50 -30.69 -4.01 -0.41
CA SER A 50 -31.02 -3.34 0.84
C SER A 50 -30.15 -2.09 1.10
N TYR A 51 -29.29 -1.72 0.14
CA TYR A 51 -28.41 -0.57 0.22
C TYR A 51 -28.64 0.38 -0.96
N ALA A 52 -28.93 1.64 -0.66
CA ALA A 52 -29.13 2.68 -1.69
C ALA A 52 -28.48 4.00 -1.23
N ARG A 53 -27.95 4.74 -2.18
CA ARG A 53 -27.49 6.12 -1.98
C ARG A 53 -28.32 7.04 -2.88
N GLY A 54 -29.04 7.97 -2.27
CA GLY A 54 -29.98 8.83 -3.01
C GLY A 54 -31.10 8.04 -3.72
N GLY A 55 -31.57 6.93 -3.11
CA GLY A 55 -32.58 6.06 -3.71
C GLY A 55 -32.09 5.11 -4.81
N VAL A 56 -30.80 5.16 -5.16
CA VAL A 56 -30.20 4.29 -6.19
C VAL A 56 -29.38 3.19 -5.51
N SER A 57 -29.73 1.92 -5.77
CA SER A 57 -29.00 0.76 -5.30
C SER A 57 -27.54 0.79 -5.77
N ARG A 58 -26.64 0.29 -4.95
CA ARG A 58 -25.20 0.24 -5.23
C ARG A 58 -24.68 -1.19 -5.09
N VAL A 59 -23.62 -1.47 -5.83
CA VAL A 59 -22.82 -2.68 -5.69
C VAL A 59 -21.46 -2.34 -5.10
N PRO A 60 -20.76 -3.27 -4.44
CA PRO A 60 -19.42 -3.01 -3.92
C PRO A 60 -18.47 -2.67 -5.06
N GLY A 61 -17.58 -1.70 -4.83
CA GLY A 61 -16.48 -1.42 -5.74
C GLY A 61 -15.44 -2.56 -5.69
N PRO A 62 -14.55 -2.67 -6.70
CA PRO A 62 -13.48 -3.65 -6.67
C PRO A 62 -12.55 -3.37 -5.47
N PRO A 63 -12.06 -4.43 -4.77
CA PRO A 63 -11.08 -4.24 -3.71
C PRO A 63 -9.76 -3.75 -4.28
N LEU A 64 -9.07 -2.88 -3.55
CA LEU A 64 -7.70 -2.50 -3.88
C LEU A 64 -6.76 -3.68 -3.57
N PRO A 65 -5.74 -3.94 -4.41
CA PRO A 65 -4.70 -4.91 -4.10
C PRO A 65 -3.94 -4.49 -2.83
N PRO A 66 -3.31 -5.43 -2.08
CA PRO A 66 -2.41 -5.10 -1.00
C PRO A 66 -1.26 -4.23 -1.50
N ALA A 67 -1.04 -3.04 -0.89
CA ALA A 67 -0.01 -2.12 -1.35
C ALA A 67 1.39 -2.75 -1.32
N VAL A 68 1.69 -3.58 -0.32
CA VAL A 68 2.95 -4.34 -0.24
C VAL A 68 3.14 -5.28 -1.43
N GLU A 69 2.08 -5.95 -1.90
CA GLU A 69 2.17 -6.84 -3.07
C GLU A 69 2.44 -6.05 -4.36
N VAL A 70 1.81 -4.88 -4.51
CA VAL A 70 2.06 -3.98 -5.65
C VAL A 70 3.51 -3.51 -5.65
N VAL A 71 4.04 -3.05 -4.51
CA VAL A 71 5.46 -2.65 -4.41
C VAL A 71 6.39 -3.84 -4.69
N SER A 72 6.10 -5.01 -4.14
CA SER A 72 6.91 -6.22 -4.38
C SER A 72 6.94 -6.56 -5.87
N ALA A 73 5.80 -6.51 -6.55
CA ALA A 73 5.73 -6.76 -8.00
C ALA A 73 6.44 -5.67 -8.82
N PHE A 74 6.33 -4.41 -8.42
CA PHE A 74 7.04 -3.28 -9.04
C PHE A 74 8.57 -3.46 -8.94
N VAL A 75 9.11 -3.70 -7.74
CA VAL A 75 10.56 -3.87 -7.57
C VAL A 75 11.08 -5.11 -8.30
N GLN A 76 10.29 -6.18 -8.42
CA GLN A 76 10.65 -7.34 -9.24
C GLN A 76 10.72 -6.98 -10.73
N ALA A 77 9.76 -6.19 -11.24
CA ALA A 77 9.78 -5.72 -12.62
C ALA A 77 10.99 -4.80 -12.90
N VAL A 78 11.30 -3.88 -11.97
CA VAL A 78 12.50 -3.04 -12.04
C VAL A 78 13.77 -3.88 -12.05
N ALA A 79 13.91 -4.86 -11.15
CA ALA A 79 15.08 -5.74 -11.07
C ALA A 79 15.24 -6.63 -12.33
N ALA A 80 14.15 -6.95 -13.03
CA ALA A 80 14.15 -7.68 -14.28
C ALA A 80 14.41 -6.79 -15.50
N GLY A 81 14.44 -5.47 -15.35
CA GLY A 81 14.51 -4.53 -16.48
C GLY A 81 13.21 -4.46 -17.31
N ASP A 82 12.10 -5.00 -16.79
CA ASP A 82 10.81 -5.04 -17.47
C ASP A 82 10.10 -3.67 -17.31
N ARG A 83 10.42 -2.76 -18.23
CA ARG A 83 9.95 -1.37 -18.21
C ARG A 83 8.42 -1.28 -18.30
N ASP A 84 7.82 -2.04 -19.20
CA ASP A 84 6.36 -1.94 -19.44
C ASP A 84 5.59 -2.45 -18.23
N ARG A 85 6.03 -3.55 -17.65
CA ARG A 85 5.46 -4.07 -16.43
C ARG A 85 5.67 -3.12 -15.25
N ALA A 86 6.87 -2.55 -15.09
CA ALA A 86 7.12 -1.56 -14.05
C ALA A 86 6.23 -0.33 -14.21
N ALA A 87 6.09 0.21 -15.42
CA ALA A 87 5.23 1.35 -15.74
C ALA A 87 3.75 1.08 -15.40
N SER A 88 3.28 -0.16 -15.56
CA SER A 88 1.87 -0.52 -15.25
C SER A 88 1.47 -0.38 -13.78
N PHE A 89 2.43 -0.28 -12.87
CA PHE A 89 2.19 -0.04 -11.44
C PHE A 89 2.20 1.44 -11.06
N LEU A 90 2.55 2.35 -11.98
CA LEU A 90 2.72 3.76 -11.71
C LEU A 90 1.47 4.57 -12.07
N ALA A 91 1.17 5.58 -11.26
CA ALA A 91 0.13 6.54 -11.57
C ALA A 91 0.55 7.44 -12.74
N PRO A 92 -0.39 8.02 -13.50
CA PRO A 92 -0.07 8.92 -14.63
C PRO A 92 0.76 10.14 -14.24
N ASP A 93 0.59 10.62 -13.00
CA ASP A 93 1.29 11.75 -12.38
C ASP A 93 2.43 11.31 -11.46
N PHE A 94 2.97 10.09 -11.67
CA PHE A 94 4.05 9.55 -10.87
C PHE A 94 5.23 10.51 -10.76
N SER A 95 5.71 10.71 -9.54
CA SER A 95 6.88 11.51 -9.22
C SER A 95 7.89 10.70 -8.41
N ALA A 96 9.17 10.88 -8.67
CA ALA A 96 10.21 10.21 -7.92
C ALA A 96 11.38 11.14 -7.61
N ALA A 97 12.03 10.93 -6.48
CA ALA A 97 13.24 11.62 -6.08
C ALA A 97 14.29 10.61 -5.56
N ASP A 98 15.55 10.87 -5.91
CA ASP A 98 16.68 10.12 -5.37
C ASP A 98 17.00 10.56 -3.92
N ARG A 99 18.04 9.95 -3.33
CA ARG A 99 18.49 10.23 -1.95
C ARG A 99 18.90 11.69 -1.68
N THR A 100 19.21 12.44 -2.74
CA THR A 100 19.60 13.87 -2.65
C THR A 100 18.39 14.79 -2.83
N GLY A 101 17.20 14.24 -3.12
CA GLY A 101 16.00 14.97 -3.44
C GLY A 101 15.91 15.41 -4.92
N ARG A 102 16.85 14.97 -5.77
CA ARG A 102 16.82 15.25 -7.20
C ARG A 102 15.68 14.46 -7.86
N PRO A 103 14.85 15.09 -8.70
CA PRO A 103 13.85 14.38 -9.48
C PRO A 103 14.48 13.31 -10.38
N ILE A 104 13.89 12.14 -10.40
CA ILE A 104 14.28 11.00 -11.25
C ILE A 104 13.05 10.41 -11.93
N GLY A 105 13.26 9.64 -12.99
CA GLY A 105 12.21 8.92 -13.70
C GLY A 105 12.29 7.41 -13.52
N LEU A 106 11.36 6.68 -14.17
CA LEU A 106 11.36 5.22 -14.18
C LEU A 106 12.67 4.66 -14.78
N ASP A 107 13.22 5.31 -15.80
CA ASP A 107 14.44 4.86 -16.46
C ASP A 107 15.66 4.97 -15.52
N ASP A 108 15.71 5.98 -14.64
CA ASP A 108 16.73 6.08 -13.60
C ASP A 108 16.60 4.94 -12.58
N LEU A 109 15.36 4.57 -12.21
CA LEU A 109 15.11 3.43 -11.31
C LEU A 109 15.55 2.10 -11.93
N LEU A 110 15.28 1.90 -13.23
CA LEU A 110 15.72 0.73 -13.98
C LEU A 110 17.25 0.66 -14.09
N ALA A 111 17.92 1.80 -14.20
CA ALA A 111 19.38 1.91 -14.29
C ALA A 111 20.10 1.81 -12.95
N ALA A 112 19.39 1.96 -11.82
CA ALA A 112 19.99 2.05 -10.49
C ALA A 112 20.63 0.75 -9.94
N GLY A 113 20.66 -0.33 -10.76
CA GLY A 113 21.25 -1.61 -10.39
C GLY A 113 20.35 -2.48 -9.52
N ARG A 114 20.85 -3.68 -9.20
CA ARG A 114 20.10 -4.66 -8.40
C ARG A 114 20.03 -4.25 -6.94
N ARG A 115 18.81 -4.23 -6.41
CA ARG A 115 18.52 -3.99 -5.01
C ARG A 115 17.86 -5.22 -4.41
N SER A 116 18.29 -5.63 -3.22
CA SER A 116 17.69 -6.73 -2.47
C SER A 116 16.85 -6.14 -1.36
N HIS A 117 15.55 -6.37 -1.40
CA HIS A 117 14.61 -5.91 -0.39
C HIS A 117 14.38 -7.01 0.64
N SER A 118 14.58 -6.68 1.92
CA SER A 118 14.46 -7.62 3.04
C SER A 118 13.17 -7.43 3.83
N ARG A 119 12.54 -6.24 3.73
CA ARG A 119 11.34 -5.91 4.52
C ARG A 119 10.47 -4.89 3.81
N PHE A 120 9.15 -5.08 3.94
CA PHE A 120 8.13 -4.14 3.50
C PHE A 120 7.18 -3.85 4.66
N ASP A 121 6.95 -2.58 4.97
CA ASP A 121 6.03 -2.12 6.02
C ASP A 121 5.00 -1.17 5.41
N GLU A 122 3.71 -1.44 5.64
CA GLU A 122 2.61 -0.59 5.20
C GLU A 122 2.21 0.37 6.33
N ALA A 123 2.12 1.65 6.01
CA ALA A 123 1.59 2.70 6.87
C ALA A 123 0.36 3.33 6.25
N LEU A 124 -0.66 3.59 7.08
CA LEU A 124 -1.85 4.32 6.69
C LEU A 124 -1.66 5.77 7.12
N GLY A 125 -1.59 6.67 6.15
CA GLY A 125 -1.61 8.12 6.37
C GLY A 125 -3.01 8.69 6.19
N ASP A 126 -3.19 9.97 6.49
CA ASP A 126 -4.49 10.65 6.39
C ASP A 126 -5.01 10.70 4.94
N GLU A 127 -4.11 10.83 3.97
CA GLU A 127 -4.47 11.01 2.56
C GLU A 127 -4.09 9.82 1.67
N ALA A 128 -3.10 9.01 2.09
CA ALA A 128 -2.56 7.95 1.25
C ALA A 128 -2.02 6.76 2.04
N VAL A 129 -2.06 5.60 1.42
CA VAL A 129 -1.30 4.42 1.86
C VAL A 129 0.15 4.62 1.45
N THR A 130 1.07 4.29 2.34
CA THR A 130 2.50 4.34 2.10
C THR A 130 3.13 3.00 2.43
N VAL A 131 4.01 2.53 1.55
CA VAL A 131 4.84 1.34 1.83
C VAL A 131 6.29 1.80 1.98
N PHE A 132 6.93 1.35 3.04
CA PHE A 132 8.38 1.48 3.25
C PHE A 132 9.03 0.14 2.93
N ALA A 133 10.00 0.16 2.02
CA ALA A 133 10.82 -0.99 1.69
C ALA A 133 12.24 -0.77 2.19
N GLN A 134 12.83 -1.79 2.81
CA GLN A 134 14.20 -1.76 3.32
C GLN A 134 15.03 -2.84 2.64
N GLY A 135 16.30 -2.55 2.41
CA GLY A 135 17.17 -3.53 1.76
C GLY A 135 18.62 -3.07 1.64
N THR A 136 19.36 -3.76 0.80
CA THR A 136 20.75 -3.47 0.47
C THR A 136 20.93 -3.43 -1.05
N ALA A 137 21.72 -2.48 -1.54
CA ALA A 137 22.15 -2.46 -2.94
C ALA A 137 23.39 -3.37 -3.11
N GLU A 138 23.53 -3.96 -4.28
CA GLU A 138 24.69 -4.79 -4.61
C GLU A 138 25.98 -3.97 -4.54
N GLY A 139 26.94 -4.42 -3.72
CA GLY A 139 28.21 -3.73 -3.51
C GLY A 139 28.15 -2.55 -2.51
N ALA A 140 27.01 -2.22 -1.95
CA ALA A 140 26.88 -1.13 -0.96
C ALA A 140 27.19 -1.62 0.44
N ALA A 141 27.91 -0.79 1.21
CA ALA A 141 28.23 -1.05 2.62
C ALA A 141 27.04 -0.73 3.56
N ALA A 142 26.10 0.11 3.11
CA ALA A 142 24.96 0.57 3.89
C ALA A 142 23.63 0.15 3.28
N GLY A 143 22.61 -0.05 4.15
CA GLY A 143 21.24 -0.31 3.72
C GLY A 143 20.55 0.94 3.20
N PHE A 144 19.43 0.75 2.50
CA PHE A 144 18.55 1.81 2.04
C PHE A 144 17.13 1.67 2.59
N ILE A 145 16.38 2.77 2.58
CA ILE A 145 14.94 2.80 2.80
C ILE A 145 14.31 3.50 1.60
N GLU A 146 13.29 2.88 1.06
CA GLU A 146 12.46 3.44 -0.02
C GLU A 146 11.05 3.68 0.50
N ARG A 147 10.43 4.74 0.05
CA ARG A 147 9.03 5.07 0.32
C ARG A 147 8.24 5.08 -0.98
N TYR A 148 7.14 4.37 -0.98
CA TYR A 148 6.17 4.32 -2.08
C TYR A 148 4.84 4.83 -1.57
N THR A 149 4.34 5.93 -2.11
CA THR A 149 3.04 6.52 -1.76
C THR A 149 2.03 6.20 -2.85
N PHE A 150 0.82 5.84 -2.46
CA PHE A 150 -0.20 5.34 -3.37
C PHE A 150 -1.29 6.37 -3.66
N SER A 151 -1.80 6.33 -4.90
CA SER A 151 -3.09 6.90 -5.31
C SER A 151 -3.96 5.75 -5.82
N GLY A 152 -4.97 5.37 -5.04
CA GLY A 152 -5.75 4.17 -5.32
C GLY A 152 -4.90 2.89 -5.34
N ALA A 153 -4.86 2.19 -6.46
CA ALA A 153 -4.07 0.96 -6.65
C ALA A 153 -2.65 1.21 -7.19
N LEU A 154 -2.31 2.45 -7.55
CA LEU A 154 -1.09 2.78 -8.27
C LEU A 154 -0.10 3.55 -7.38
N ILE A 155 1.19 3.38 -7.64
CA ILE A 155 2.27 4.12 -7.00
C ILE A 155 2.31 5.53 -7.60
N ALA A 156 2.03 6.55 -6.77
CA ALA A 156 2.02 7.95 -7.18
C ALA A 156 3.35 8.66 -6.88
N ALA A 157 4.05 8.24 -5.82
CA ALA A 157 5.33 8.85 -5.50
C ALA A 157 6.34 7.83 -4.95
N TYR A 158 7.62 8.11 -5.21
CA TYR A 158 8.77 7.36 -4.73
C TYR A 158 9.83 8.29 -4.15
N ALA A 159 10.47 7.88 -3.07
CA ALA A 159 11.66 8.51 -2.53
C ALA A 159 12.57 7.45 -1.90
N CYS A 160 13.89 7.71 -1.92
CA CYS A 160 14.89 6.80 -1.37
C CYS A 160 15.84 7.53 -0.42
N TRP A 161 16.30 6.86 0.63
CA TRP A 161 17.30 7.33 1.59
C TRP A 161 18.32 6.23 1.90
N GLY A 162 19.58 6.61 2.12
CA GLY A 162 20.67 5.66 2.39
C GLY A 162 21.22 5.00 1.11
N GLY A 163 22.08 3.99 1.30
CA GLY A 163 22.65 3.23 0.17
C GLY A 163 23.78 3.98 -0.53
N ASP A 164 24.91 4.17 0.18
CA ASP A 164 26.21 4.54 -0.44
C ASP A 164 26.98 3.31 -0.86
#